data_ad52db215e25ac858cd3f5f953010d93
#
_entry.id   ad52db215e25ac858cd3f5f953010d93
#
_cell.length_a   1.000
_cell.length_b   1.000
_cell.length_c   1.000
_cell.angle_alpha   90.00
_cell.angle_beta   90.00
_cell.angle_gamma   90.00
#
_symmetry.space_group_name_H-M   'P 1'
#
loop_
_entity.id
_entity.type
_entity.pdbx_description
1 polymer ?
#
loop_
_entity_poly.entity_id
_entity_poly.type
_entity_poly.pdbx_seq_one_letter_code
_entity_poly.pdbx_strand_id
1 'polypeptide(L)' 'MPGKVIAFLAGVGDAVKQGQPLAVMEAMKMEHTIAAPRDGTIAELLYAVGDQVGEGGELLRMAPAA' A
#
# COMPACT_ATOMS: atom_id res chain seq x y z
N MET A 1 1.86 1.43 -15.57
CA MET A 1 1.02 2.62 -15.75
C MET A 1 0.99 3.41 -14.46
N PRO A 2 1.06 4.71 -14.54
CA PRO A 2 0.97 5.51 -13.33
C PRO A 2 -0.42 5.41 -12.72
N GLY A 3 -0.47 5.35 -11.41
CA GLY A 3 -1.70 5.36 -10.65
C GLY A 3 -1.67 6.43 -9.58
N LYS A 4 -2.78 6.60 -8.90
CA LYS A 4 -2.91 7.57 -7.82
C LYS A 4 -3.39 6.86 -6.57
N VAL A 5 -2.79 7.16 -5.43
CA VAL A 5 -3.22 6.59 -4.16
C VAL A 5 -4.51 7.28 -3.74
N ILE A 6 -5.56 6.48 -3.56
CA ILE A 6 -6.86 7.00 -3.13
C ILE A 6 -6.96 7.00 -1.61
N ALA A 7 -6.52 5.90 -0.99
CA ALA A 7 -6.61 5.75 0.46
C ALA A 7 -5.61 4.73 0.95
N PHE A 8 -5.18 4.91 2.20
CA PHE A 8 -4.47 3.89 2.95
C PHE A 8 -5.40 3.32 4.01
N LEU A 9 -5.48 2.00 4.07
CA LEU A 9 -6.34 1.29 5.01
C LEU A 9 -5.56 0.88 6.25
N ALA A 10 -4.23 1.00 6.22
CA ALA A 10 -3.35 0.74 7.34
C ALA A 10 -2.25 1.79 7.37
N GLY A 11 -1.65 2.00 8.53
CA GLY A 11 -0.60 3.00 8.71
C GLY A 11 0.67 2.43 9.31
N VAL A 12 1.69 3.29 9.43
CA VAL A 12 2.96 2.92 10.05
C VAL A 12 2.71 2.40 11.46
N GLY A 13 3.29 1.25 11.77
CA GLY A 13 3.11 0.61 13.08
C GLY A 13 1.94 -0.34 13.16
N ASP A 14 1.07 -0.39 12.15
CA ASP A 14 -0.07 -1.30 12.16
C ASP A 14 0.37 -2.72 11.84
N ALA A 15 -0.15 -3.67 12.61
CA ALA A 15 0.04 -5.08 12.32
C ALA A 15 -0.97 -5.51 11.25
N VAL A 16 -0.50 -6.22 10.25
CA VAL A 16 -1.33 -6.68 9.14
C VAL A 16 -1.11 -8.15 8.90
N LYS A 17 -2.09 -8.78 8.26
CA LYS A 17 -2.02 -10.19 7.90
C LYS A 17 -1.97 -10.33 6.39
N GLN A 18 -1.40 -11.42 5.92
CA GLN A 18 -1.34 -11.73 4.49
C GLN A 18 -2.73 -11.63 3.87
N GLY A 19 -2.81 -10.92 2.75
CA GLY A 19 -4.08 -10.71 2.05
C GLY A 19 -4.93 -9.57 2.59
N GLN A 20 -4.54 -8.96 3.70
CA GLN A 20 -5.28 -7.84 4.26
C GLN A 20 -5.12 -6.61 3.36
N PRO A 21 -6.21 -5.92 3.02
CA PRO A 21 -6.10 -4.69 2.22
C PRO A 21 -5.28 -3.63 2.96
N LEU A 22 -4.31 -3.04 2.28
CA LEU A 22 -3.41 -2.02 2.84
C LEU A 22 -3.67 -0.64 2.25
N ALA A 23 -4.00 -0.59 0.97
CA ALA A 23 -4.19 0.67 0.28
C ALA A 23 -5.07 0.47 -0.95
N VAL A 24 -5.64 1.56 -1.44
CA VAL A 24 -6.40 1.56 -2.68
C VAL A 24 -5.76 2.55 -3.63
N MET A 25 -5.54 2.11 -4.85
CA MET A 25 -5.02 2.95 -5.93
C MET A 25 -6.03 3.03 -7.05
N GLU A 26 -6.01 4.14 -7.77
CA GLU A 26 -6.77 4.28 -9.00
C GLU A 26 -5.82 4.39 -10.18
N ALA A 27 -6.08 3.58 -11.21
CA ALA A 27 -5.37 3.65 -12.47
C ALA A 27 -6.33 3.31 -13.59
N MET A 28 -6.32 4.09 -14.67
CA MET A 28 -7.16 3.85 -15.86
C MET A 28 -8.64 3.69 -15.51
N LYS A 29 -9.17 4.52 -14.63
CA LYS A 29 -10.58 4.49 -14.20
C LYS A 29 -10.96 3.20 -13.44
N MET A 30 -9.97 2.45 -12.98
CA MET A 30 -10.19 1.25 -12.17
C MET A 30 -9.53 1.42 -10.82
N GLU A 31 -10.15 0.88 -9.79
CA GLU A 31 -9.57 0.84 -8.47
C GLU A 31 -8.85 -0.48 -8.26
N HIS A 32 -7.65 -0.39 -7.70
CA HIS A 32 -6.84 -1.55 -7.36
C HIS A 32 -6.57 -1.56 -5.87
N THR A 33 -6.86 -2.67 -5.23
CA THR A 33 -6.56 -2.83 -3.82
C THR A 33 -5.19 -3.49 -3.67
N ILE A 34 -4.34 -2.87 -2.86
CA ILE A 34 -3.03 -3.43 -2.54
C ILE A 34 -3.16 -4.21 -1.26
N ALA A 35 -2.85 -5.49 -1.32
CA ALA A 35 -2.95 -6.39 -0.17
C ALA A 35 -1.57 -6.69 0.41
N ALA A 36 -1.55 -7.05 1.68
CA ALA A 36 -0.30 -7.42 2.34
C ALA A 36 0.25 -8.71 1.72
N PRO A 37 1.54 -8.73 1.35
CA PRO A 37 2.15 -9.94 0.79
C PRO A 37 2.43 -11.01 1.85
N ARG A 38 2.42 -10.63 3.12
CA ARG A 38 2.68 -11.53 4.24
C ARG A 38 2.22 -10.88 5.54
N ASP A 39 2.19 -11.66 6.61
CA ASP A 39 1.95 -11.12 7.94
C ASP A 39 3.14 -10.26 8.37
N GLY A 40 2.87 -9.18 9.04
CA GLY A 40 3.92 -8.30 9.54
C GLY A 40 3.38 -6.98 10.02
N THR A 41 4.28 -6.00 10.14
CA THR A 41 3.95 -4.65 10.57
C THR A 41 4.43 -3.67 9.52
N ILE A 42 3.65 -2.62 9.29
CA ILE A 42 4.04 -1.59 8.33
C ILE A 42 5.15 -0.74 8.96
N ALA A 43 6.30 -0.71 8.31
CA ALA A 43 7.45 0.05 8.79
C ALA A 43 7.45 1.48 8.23
N GLU A 44 7.02 1.66 6.99
CA GLU A 44 7.11 2.95 6.32
C GLU A 44 6.07 3.05 5.21
N LEU A 45 5.48 4.22 5.07
CA LEU A 45 4.64 4.56 3.92
C LEU A 45 5.46 5.42 2.97
N LEU A 46 5.61 4.98 1.73
CA LEU A 46 6.44 5.65 0.75
C LEU A 46 5.70 6.73 -0.02
N TYR A 47 4.38 6.71 0.03
CA TYR A 47 3.52 7.68 -0.62
C TYR A 47 2.41 8.11 0.33
N ALA A 48 1.77 9.22 0.00
CA ALA A 48 0.62 9.72 0.75
C ALA A 48 -0.63 9.67 -0.11
N VAL A 49 -1.79 9.78 0.53
CA VAL A 49 -3.07 9.85 -0.20
C VAL A 49 -3.02 11.05 -1.16
N GLY A 50 -3.37 10.80 -2.40
CA GLY A 50 -3.33 11.80 -3.44
C GLY A 50 -2.04 11.82 -4.25
N ASP A 51 -1.00 11.12 -3.82
CA ASP A 51 0.25 11.05 -4.56
C ASP A 51 0.11 10.16 -5.79
N GLN A 52 0.83 10.51 -6.83
CA GLN A 52 0.94 9.67 -8.02
C GLN A 52 2.05 8.66 -7.83
N VAL A 53 1.79 7.44 -8.24
CA VAL A 53 2.74 6.34 -8.15
C VAL A 53 3.08 5.88 -9.55
N GLY A 54 4.37 5.84 -9.87
CA GLY A 54 4.82 5.31 -11.15
C GLY A 54 4.64 3.81 -11.23
N GLU A 55 4.70 3.28 -12.45
CA GLU A 55 4.61 1.85 -12.68
C GLU A 55 5.72 1.12 -11.91
N GLY A 56 5.34 0.09 -11.19
CA GLY A 56 6.28 -0.69 -10.38
C GLY A 56 6.67 -0.05 -9.07
N GLY A 57 6.09 1.11 -8.73
CA GLY A 57 6.40 1.77 -7.47
C GLY A 57 5.86 1.04 -6.25
N GLU A 58 6.65 1.00 -5.19
CA GLU A 58 6.19 0.48 -3.91
C GLU A 58 5.41 1.55 -3.16
N LEU A 59 4.26 1.19 -2.60
CA LEU A 59 3.45 2.12 -1.82
C LEU A 59 3.88 2.18 -0.36
N LEU A 60 4.37 1.09 0.15
CA LEU A 60 4.77 1.00 1.54
C LEU A 60 5.82 -0.08 1.70
N ARG A 61 6.45 -0.06 2.85
CA ARG A 61 7.48 -1.03 3.21
C ARG A 61 7.09 -1.70 4.50
N MET A 62 7.21 -3.02 4.56
CA MET A 62 6.91 -3.77 5.77
C MET A 62 8.17 -4.04 6.57
N ALA A 63 8.03 -4.05 7.89
CA ALA A 63 9.11 -4.46 8.76
C ALA A 63 9.39 -5.94 8.57
N PRO A 64 10.65 -6.38 8.72
CA PRO A 64 10.94 -7.81 8.68
C PRO A 64 10.15 -8.54 9.77
N ALA A 65 9.72 -9.74 9.44
CA ALA A 65 9.06 -10.59 10.44
C ALA A 65 10.05 -10.91 11.55
N ALA A 66 9.62 -10.65 12.76
CA ALA A 66 10.46 -10.95 13.91
C ALA A 66 10.53 -12.45 14.19
#